data_a807a99d8578a686848592b225c52a3b
#
_entry.id   a807a99d8578a686848592b225c52a3b
#
_cell.length_a   1.000
_cell.length_b   1.000
_cell.length_c   1.000
_cell.angle_alpha   90.00
_cell.angle_beta   90.00
_cell.angle_gamma   90.00
#
_symmetry.space_group_name_H-M   'P 1'
#
loop_
_entity.id
_entity.type
_entity.pdbx_description
1 polymer ?
#
loop_
_entity_poly.entity_id
_entity_poly.type
_entity_poly.pdbx_seq_one_letter_code
_entity_poly.pdbx_strand_id
1 'polypeptide(L)'
;MVLSVLLLMLGASAAMFAMLTRRWTSDRPRAALADWARDRRFRVVPAEQLAVPAGLDALAGLYPAVELMLVRGTTTVVRATTAGPGTGRQRWHLLLVTTSAARTPAALRPAAAAVSFVDLFTLPAFPAVLTPDRFAVHATDATAARAMAHCSARGLLPPDVGLLVHGPHVTVDFSTRPFDAVEIDRMLVIAGQILPGLPAV
;
A
#
# COMPACT_ATOMS: atom_id res chain seq x y z
N MET A 1 19.55 -43.71 -28.47
CA MET A 1 18.55 -43.86 -27.40
C MET A 1 19.06 -43.44 -26.01
N VAL A 2 20.21 -43.88 -25.53
CA VAL A 2 20.71 -43.57 -24.19
C VAL A 2 20.92 -42.05 -23.95
N LEU A 3 21.46 -41.32 -24.93
CA LEU A 3 21.72 -39.87 -24.81
C LEU A 3 20.45 -39.04 -24.66
N SER A 4 19.37 -39.43 -25.34
CA SER A 4 18.05 -38.72 -25.25
C SER A 4 17.39 -38.90 -23.89
N VAL A 5 17.54 -40.08 -23.26
CA VAL A 5 17.01 -40.34 -21.92
C VAL A 5 17.80 -39.58 -20.87
N LEU A 6 19.12 -39.47 -21.00
CA LEU A 6 19.98 -38.68 -20.08
C LEU A 6 19.66 -37.18 -20.15
N LEU A 7 19.43 -36.61 -21.33
CA LEU A 7 19.03 -35.22 -21.53
C LEU A 7 17.65 -34.92 -20.92
N LEU A 8 16.70 -35.85 -21.05
CA LEU A 8 15.36 -35.72 -20.43
C LEU A 8 15.43 -35.78 -18.90
N MET A 9 16.25 -36.64 -18.33
CA MET A 9 16.46 -36.73 -16.87
C MET A 9 17.14 -35.47 -16.32
N LEU A 10 18.14 -34.92 -17.01
CA LEU A 10 18.79 -33.66 -16.63
C LEU A 10 17.82 -32.48 -16.69
N GLY A 11 17.00 -32.39 -17.73
CA GLY A 11 16.00 -31.36 -17.88
C GLY A 11 14.92 -31.40 -16.79
N ALA A 12 14.42 -32.60 -16.46
CA ALA A 12 13.45 -32.79 -15.38
C ALA A 12 14.02 -32.45 -14.00
N SER A 13 15.28 -32.83 -13.74
CA SER A 13 15.97 -32.50 -12.48
C SER A 13 16.21 -30.99 -12.34
N ALA A 14 16.60 -30.30 -13.39
CA ALA A 14 16.79 -28.86 -13.39
C ALA A 14 15.47 -28.12 -13.20
N ALA A 15 14.37 -28.54 -13.83
CA ALA A 15 13.05 -27.99 -13.65
C ALA A 15 12.51 -28.18 -12.21
N MET A 16 12.74 -29.39 -11.64
CA MET A 16 12.34 -29.68 -10.26
C MET A 16 13.16 -28.88 -9.25
N PHE A 17 14.46 -28.71 -9.48
CA PHE A 17 15.32 -27.87 -8.65
C PHE A 17 14.94 -26.40 -8.74
N ALA A 18 14.61 -25.88 -9.93
CA ALA A 18 14.12 -24.53 -10.12
C ALA A 18 12.74 -24.28 -9.46
N MET A 19 11.84 -25.28 -9.47
CA MET A 19 10.57 -25.21 -8.74
C MET A 19 10.76 -25.24 -7.22
N LEU A 20 11.64 -26.08 -6.71
CA LEU A 20 11.96 -26.16 -5.27
C LEU A 20 12.64 -24.89 -4.79
N THR A 21 13.60 -24.34 -5.52
CA THR A 21 14.25 -23.07 -5.16
C THR A 21 13.28 -21.89 -5.23
N ARG A 22 12.37 -21.83 -6.21
CA ARG A 22 11.31 -20.83 -6.28
C ARG A 22 10.35 -20.92 -5.08
N ARG A 23 9.93 -22.10 -4.65
CA ARG A 23 9.12 -22.28 -3.45
C ARG A 23 9.88 -21.81 -2.20
N TRP A 24 11.12 -22.24 -2.02
CA TRP A 24 11.94 -21.89 -0.86
C TRP A 24 12.23 -20.39 -0.77
N THR A 25 12.42 -19.70 -1.88
CA THR A 25 12.63 -18.23 -1.88
C THR A 25 11.35 -17.43 -1.71
N SER A 26 10.17 -17.97 -2.06
CA SER A 26 8.88 -17.31 -1.86
C SER A 26 8.27 -17.52 -0.47
N ASP A 27 8.61 -18.61 0.22
CA ASP A 27 8.03 -18.92 1.53
C ASP A 27 8.75 -18.22 2.70
N ARG A 28 10.05 -17.94 2.58
CA ARG A 28 10.84 -17.22 3.59
C ARG A 28 10.32 -15.80 3.88
N PRO A 29 10.05 -14.95 2.89
CA PRO A 29 9.48 -13.62 3.14
C PRO A 29 8.09 -13.67 3.77
N ARG A 30 7.27 -14.66 3.42
CA ARG A 30 5.94 -14.84 4.02
C ARG A 30 6.02 -15.28 5.48
N ALA A 31 6.92 -16.22 5.80
CA ALA A 31 7.13 -16.64 7.18
C ALA A 31 7.65 -15.49 8.05
N ALA A 32 8.64 -14.74 7.58
CA ALA A 32 9.19 -13.58 8.27
C ALA A 32 8.12 -12.50 8.51
N LEU A 33 7.23 -12.26 7.54
CA LEU A 33 6.13 -11.32 7.70
C LEU A 33 5.07 -11.83 8.70
N ALA A 34 4.81 -13.14 8.72
CA ALA A 34 3.87 -13.73 9.67
C ALA A 34 4.41 -13.68 11.12
N ASP A 35 5.71 -13.92 11.32
CA ASP A 35 6.35 -13.79 12.62
C ASP A 35 6.35 -12.33 13.09
N TRP A 36 6.73 -11.40 12.23
CA TRP A 36 6.65 -9.97 12.49
C TRP A 36 5.21 -9.54 12.86
N ALA A 37 4.20 -10.00 12.12
CA ALA A 37 2.81 -9.66 12.38
C ALA A 37 2.38 -10.15 13.76
N ARG A 38 2.80 -11.36 14.18
CA ARG A 38 2.55 -11.91 15.50
C ARG A 38 3.20 -11.07 16.60
N ASP A 39 4.48 -10.72 16.43
CA ASP A 39 5.24 -9.90 17.40
C ASP A 39 4.63 -8.50 17.57
N ARG A 40 4.13 -7.93 16.48
CA ARG A 40 3.45 -6.62 16.47
C ARG A 40 1.96 -6.70 16.80
N ARG A 41 1.45 -7.89 17.17
CA ARG A 41 0.04 -8.14 17.50
C ARG A 41 -0.93 -7.82 16.36
N PHE A 42 -0.49 -7.97 15.12
CA PHE A 42 -1.38 -7.96 13.97
C PHE A 42 -2.02 -9.34 13.81
N ARG A 43 -3.32 -9.36 13.60
CA ARG A 43 -4.05 -10.54 13.16
C ARG A 43 -3.99 -10.63 11.65
N VAL A 44 -3.52 -11.75 11.13
CA VAL A 44 -3.65 -12.09 9.70
C VAL A 44 -5.09 -12.49 9.44
N VAL A 45 -5.75 -11.84 8.49
CA VAL A 45 -7.11 -12.18 8.11
C VAL A 45 -7.07 -13.42 7.23
N PRO A 46 -7.86 -14.47 7.54
CA PRO A 46 -7.94 -15.68 6.72
C PRO A 46 -8.39 -15.40 5.28
N ALA A 47 -7.93 -16.20 4.34
CA ALA A 47 -8.17 -15.96 2.90
C ALA A 47 -9.66 -15.90 2.54
N GLU A 48 -10.49 -16.71 3.20
CA GLU A 48 -11.95 -16.75 3.02
C GLU A 48 -12.69 -15.52 3.57
N GLN A 49 -12.02 -14.72 4.40
CA GLN A 49 -12.55 -13.49 5.01
C GLN A 49 -11.98 -12.22 4.36
N LEU A 50 -11.12 -12.37 3.35
CA LEU A 50 -10.53 -11.23 2.67
C LEU A 50 -11.61 -10.49 1.88
N ALA A 51 -11.85 -9.24 2.28
CA ALA A 51 -12.72 -8.30 1.59
C ALA A 51 -12.03 -6.94 1.53
N VAL A 52 -12.51 -6.06 0.68
CA VAL A 52 -12.02 -4.67 0.66
C VAL A 52 -12.42 -4.01 1.98
N PRO A 53 -11.47 -3.49 2.76
CA PRO A 53 -11.80 -2.80 4.01
C PRO A 53 -12.62 -1.54 3.77
N ALA A 54 -13.50 -1.20 4.70
CA ALA A 54 -14.14 0.10 4.73
C ALA A 54 -13.07 1.22 4.70
N GLY A 55 -13.28 2.25 3.89
CA GLY A 55 -12.29 3.31 3.62
C GLY A 55 -11.39 3.06 2.42
N LEU A 56 -11.43 1.85 1.82
CA LEU A 56 -10.80 1.53 0.54
C LEU A 56 -11.85 1.21 -0.55
N ASP A 57 -13.07 1.74 -0.39
CA ASP A 57 -14.21 1.46 -1.26
C ASP A 57 -13.94 1.81 -2.74
N ALA A 58 -13.06 2.79 -2.99
CA ALA A 58 -12.63 3.13 -4.34
C ALA A 58 -11.95 1.94 -5.06
N LEU A 59 -11.30 1.01 -4.33
CA LEU A 59 -10.79 -0.23 -4.92
C LEU A 59 -11.91 -1.18 -5.32
N ALA A 60 -13.04 -1.20 -4.62
CA ALA A 60 -14.11 -2.15 -4.89
C ALA A 60 -14.61 -2.06 -6.34
N GLY A 61 -14.67 -0.84 -6.90
CA GLY A 61 -15.03 -0.60 -8.29
C GLY A 61 -14.04 -1.17 -9.32
N LEU A 62 -12.82 -1.54 -8.88
CA LEU A 62 -11.76 -2.12 -9.73
C LEU A 62 -11.68 -3.65 -9.60
N TYR A 63 -12.63 -4.29 -8.92
CA TYR A 63 -12.65 -5.74 -8.68
C TYR A 63 -11.31 -6.27 -8.16
N PRO A 64 -10.84 -5.81 -6.99
CA PRO A 64 -9.52 -6.16 -6.48
C PRO A 64 -9.47 -7.61 -6.01
N ALA A 65 -8.33 -8.25 -6.23
CA ALA A 65 -7.94 -9.44 -5.49
C ALA A 65 -7.15 -9.01 -4.25
N VAL A 66 -7.77 -9.06 -3.07
CA VAL A 66 -7.07 -8.86 -1.80
C VAL A 66 -6.23 -10.10 -1.52
N GLU A 67 -4.90 -9.96 -1.48
CA GLU A 67 -3.96 -11.06 -1.32
C GLU A 67 -3.56 -11.30 0.14
N LEU A 68 -3.53 -10.22 0.93
CA LEU A 68 -3.18 -10.25 2.34
C LEU A 68 -3.78 -9.05 3.06
N MET A 69 -4.28 -9.30 4.25
CA MET A 69 -4.76 -8.24 5.15
C MET A 69 -4.31 -8.53 6.58
N LEU A 70 -3.69 -7.52 7.20
CA LEU A 70 -3.22 -7.54 8.58
C LEU A 70 -3.98 -6.47 9.36
N VAL A 71 -4.55 -6.83 10.50
CA VAL A 71 -5.41 -5.93 11.29
C VAL A 71 -4.92 -5.85 12.73
N ARG A 72 -4.80 -4.61 13.26
CA ARG A 72 -4.51 -4.34 14.67
C ARG A 72 -5.27 -3.10 15.13
N GLY A 73 -6.32 -3.30 15.92
CA GLY A 73 -7.20 -2.20 16.36
C GLY A 73 -7.79 -1.45 15.16
N THR A 74 -7.48 -0.17 15.06
CA THR A 74 -7.91 0.72 13.98
C THR A 74 -6.97 0.75 12.78
N THR A 75 -5.91 -0.05 12.80
CA THR A 75 -4.90 -0.09 11.75
C THR A 75 -5.07 -1.35 10.90
N THR A 76 -5.13 -1.18 9.59
CA THR A 76 -5.19 -2.27 8.62
C THR A 76 -4.10 -2.09 7.57
N VAL A 77 -3.33 -3.14 7.29
CA VAL A 77 -2.35 -3.19 6.20
C VAL A 77 -2.86 -4.14 5.14
N VAL A 78 -2.90 -3.68 3.91
CA VAL A 78 -3.50 -4.42 2.80
C VAL A 78 -2.51 -4.54 1.65
N ARG A 79 -2.41 -5.76 1.11
CA ARG A 79 -1.86 -6.00 -0.22
C ARG A 79 -2.97 -6.50 -1.14
N ALA A 80 -3.19 -5.77 -2.22
CA ALA A 80 -4.20 -6.11 -3.21
C ALA A 80 -3.65 -5.96 -4.63
N THR A 81 -4.33 -6.57 -5.59
CA THR A 81 -4.03 -6.46 -7.02
C THR A 81 -5.33 -6.15 -7.75
N THR A 82 -5.28 -5.19 -8.66
CA THR A 82 -6.41 -4.86 -9.56
C THR A 82 -5.98 -5.04 -11.02
N ALA A 83 -6.93 -4.99 -11.95
CA ALA A 83 -6.59 -4.77 -13.34
C ALA A 83 -5.91 -3.38 -13.47
N GLY A 84 -4.75 -3.34 -14.12
CA GLY A 84 -4.04 -2.11 -14.41
C GLY A 84 -4.36 -1.59 -15.82
N PRO A 85 -3.80 -0.43 -16.19
CA PRO A 85 -3.89 0.07 -17.56
C PRO A 85 -3.38 -0.95 -18.56
N GLY A 86 -4.14 -1.19 -19.62
CA GLY A 86 -3.83 -2.22 -20.62
C GLY A 86 -4.05 -3.64 -20.09
N THR A 87 -3.11 -4.56 -20.38
CA THR A 87 -3.16 -5.97 -19.90
C THR A 87 -2.41 -6.20 -18.60
N GLY A 88 -1.92 -5.13 -17.97
CA GLY A 88 -1.12 -5.19 -16.76
C GLY A 88 -1.95 -5.44 -15.48
N ARG A 89 -1.24 -5.75 -14.41
CA ARG A 89 -1.80 -5.79 -13.06
C ARG A 89 -1.20 -4.66 -12.25
N GLN A 90 -2.06 -3.87 -11.57
CA GLN A 90 -1.64 -2.87 -10.60
C GLN A 90 -1.63 -3.50 -9.21
N ARG A 91 -0.50 -3.37 -8.52
CA ARG A 91 -0.39 -3.78 -7.11
C ARG A 91 -0.61 -2.58 -6.21
N TRP A 92 -1.26 -2.84 -5.10
CA TRP A 92 -1.55 -1.86 -4.06
C TRP A 92 -0.98 -2.35 -2.73
N HIS A 93 -0.14 -1.54 -2.11
CA HIS A 93 0.35 -1.72 -0.75
C HIS A 93 -0.13 -0.53 0.06
N LEU A 94 -1.11 -0.75 0.92
CA LEU A 94 -1.83 0.30 1.62
C LEU A 94 -1.79 0.09 3.12
N LEU A 95 -1.52 1.14 3.87
CA LEU A 95 -1.71 1.22 5.31
C LEU A 95 -2.90 2.14 5.57
N LEU A 96 -3.96 1.62 6.14
CA LEU A 96 -5.17 2.32 6.52
C LEU A 96 -5.21 2.50 8.03
N VAL A 97 -5.42 3.72 8.49
CA VAL A 97 -5.70 4.03 9.89
C VAL A 97 -7.07 4.66 9.99
N THR A 98 -7.97 4.04 10.75
CA THR A 98 -9.30 4.60 11.03
C THR A 98 -9.24 5.43 12.31
N THR A 99 -9.65 6.68 12.24
CA THR A 99 -9.68 7.62 13.37
C THR A 99 -11.10 7.73 13.94
N SER A 100 -11.23 8.21 15.16
CA SER A 100 -12.54 8.42 15.81
C SER A 100 -13.33 9.60 15.25
N ALA A 101 -12.66 10.55 14.60
CA ALA A 101 -13.28 11.73 14.02
C ALA A 101 -13.14 11.72 12.50
N ALA A 102 -14.17 12.17 11.80
CA ALA A 102 -14.08 12.47 10.37
C ALA A 102 -13.07 13.61 10.13
N ARG A 103 -12.45 13.61 8.97
CA ARG A 103 -11.46 14.59 8.54
C ARG A 103 -11.82 15.13 7.18
N THR A 104 -11.44 16.37 6.93
CA THR A 104 -11.64 17.00 5.63
C THR A 104 -10.84 16.26 4.55
N PRO A 105 -11.49 15.86 3.43
CA PRO A 105 -10.82 15.14 2.37
C PRO A 105 -9.65 15.90 1.77
N ALA A 106 -8.48 15.27 1.77
CA ALA A 106 -7.26 15.82 1.20
C ALA A 106 -6.25 14.73 0.86
N ALA A 107 -5.32 15.01 -0.05
CA ALA A 107 -4.32 14.06 -0.46
C ALA A 107 -2.99 14.70 -0.85
N LEU A 108 -1.91 13.93 -0.70
CA LEU A 108 -0.60 14.14 -1.32
C LEU A 108 -0.39 13.03 -2.35
N ARG A 109 -0.39 13.39 -3.62
CA ARG A 109 -0.08 12.51 -4.73
C ARG A 109 1.40 12.60 -5.06
N PRO A 110 2.16 11.50 -5.07
CA PRO A 110 3.56 11.54 -5.52
C PRO A 110 3.64 11.98 -6.99
N ALA A 111 4.43 13.00 -7.28
CA ALA A 111 4.56 13.54 -8.65
C ALA A 111 5.17 12.52 -9.62
N ALA A 112 6.09 11.67 -9.14
CA ALA A 112 6.76 10.64 -9.94
C ALA A 112 5.94 9.36 -10.12
N ALA A 113 4.83 9.17 -9.40
CA ALA A 113 4.02 7.96 -9.52
C ALA A 113 3.19 7.98 -10.81
N ALA A 114 3.36 6.96 -11.66
CA ALA A 114 2.54 6.79 -12.85
C ALA A 114 1.07 6.54 -12.48
N VAL A 115 0.83 5.78 -11.39
CA VAL A 115 -0.49 5.50 -10.80
C VAL A 115 -0.35 5.61 -9.30
N SER A 116 -1.28 6.30 -8.65
CA SER A 116 -1.38 6.42 -7.19
C SER A 116 -2.79 6.08 -6.73
N PHE A 117 -2.90 5.57 -5.51
CA PHE A 117 -4.22 5.33 -4.88
C PHE A 117 -5.07 6.61 -4.81
N VAL A 118 -4.42 7.77 -4.71
CA VAL A 118 -5.08 9.09 -4.74
C VAL A 118 -5.87 9.30 -6.03
N ASP A 119 -5.42 8.76 -7.16
CA ASP A 119 -6.07 8.91 -8.47
C ASP A 119 -7.45 8.26 -8.55
N LEU A 120 -7.80 7.40 -7.59
CA LEU A 120 -9.12 6.77 -7.49
C LEU A 120 -10.16 7.70 -6.84
N PHE A 121 -9.74 8.86 -6.34
CA PHE A 121 -10.61 9.83 -5.66
C PHE A 121 -10.72 11.12 -6.45
N THR A 122 -11.93 11.64 -6.58
CA THR A 122 -12.18 12.93 -7.24
C THR A 122 -11.95 14.06 -6.25
N LEU A 123 -10.70 14.45 -6.05
CA LEU A 123 -10.32 15.59 -5.22
C LEU A 123 -9.76 16.72 -6.10
N PRO A 124 -10.21 17.97 -5.89
CA PRO A 124 -9.70 19.11 -6.66
C PRO A 124 -8.20 19.33 -6.37
N ALA A 125 -7.43 19.66 -7.41
CA ALA A 125 -6.04 20.05 -7.26
C ALA A 125 -5.95 21.45 -6.61
N PHE A 126 -4.97 21.63 -5.72
CA PHE A 126 -4.67 22.90 -5.05
C PHE A 126 -3.28 23.42 -5.47
N PRO A 127 -3.12 23.95 -6.69
CA PRO A 127 -1.83 24.39 -7.21
C PRO A 127 -1.26 25.62 -6.50
N ALA A 128 -2.09 26.39 -5.81
CA ALA A 128 -1.66 27.58 -5.06
C ALA A 128 -0.88 27.26 -3.78
N VAL A 129 -0.89 25.98 -3.34
CA VAL A 129 -0.12 25.55 -2.19
C VAL A 129 1.23 25.06 -2.70
N LEU A 130 2.29 25.82 -2.42
CA LEU A 130 3.65 25.45 -2.74
C LEU A 130 4.04 24.19 -1.94
N THR A 131 4.13 23.09 -2.62
CA THR A 131 4.79 21.88 -2.13
C THR A 131 6.18 21.78 -2.76
N PRO A 132 7.15 21.16 -2.09
CA PRO A 132 8.34 20.68 -2.80
C PRO A 132 7.87 19.89 -4.05
N ASP A 133 8.57 20.00 -5.17
CA ASP A 133 8.25 19.42 -6.50
C ASP A 133 7.97 17.91 -6.52
N ARG A 134 7.86 17.30 -5.35
CA ARG A 134 7.67 15.86 -5.15
C ARG A 134 6.23 15.41 -5.05
N PHE A 135 5.30 16.35 -4.73
CA PHE A 135 3.90 16.03 -4.51
C PHE A 135 2.98 17.05 -5.14
N ALA A 136 1.85 16.56 -5.67
CA ALA A 136 0.67 17.36 -5.96
C ALA A 136 -0.29 17.31 -4.75
N VAL A 137 -0.79 18.48 -4.34
CA VAL A 137 -1.80 18.58 -3.28
C VAL A 137 -3.19 18.58 -3.90
N HIS A 138 -4.04 17.71 -3.36
CA HIS A 138 -5.47 17.69 -3.65
C HIS A 138 -6.23 17.88 -2.34
N ALA A 139 -7.26 18.72 -2.32
CA ALA A 139 -8.06 18.96 -1.12
C ALA A 139 -9.40 19.57 -1.47
N THR A 140 -10.36 19.48 -0.55
CA THR A 140 -11.68 20.14 -0.69
C THR A 140 -11.67 21.58 -0.20
N ASP A 141 -10.72 21.97 0.65
CA ASP A 141 -10.56 23.33 1.14
C ASP A 141 -9.09 23.74 1.37
N ALA A 142 -8.86 25.03 1.55
CA ALA A 142 -7.53 25.62 1.71
C ALA A 142 -6.85 25.24 3.04
N THR A 143 -7.60 24.90 4.09
CA THR A 143 -7.04 24.50 5.38
C THR A 143 -6.47 23.11 5.29
N ALA A 144 -7.22 22.16 4.70
CA ALA A 144 -6.77 20.82 4.44
C ALA A 144 -5.57 20.81 3.47
N ALA A 145 -5.60 21.64 2.42
CA ALA A 145 -4.48 21.78 1.49
C ALA A 145 -3.20 22.25 2.20
N ARG A 146 -3.29 23.24 3.08
CA ARG A 146 -2.13 23.72 3.88
C ARG A 146 -1.60 22.67 4.84
N ALA A 147 -2.47 21.89 5.47
CA ALA A 147 -2.06 20.79 6.33
C ALA A 147 -1.27 19.71 5.55
N MET A 148 -1.74 19.37 4.35
CA MET A 148 -1.03 18.45 3.46
C MET A 148 0.33 19.00 3.03
N ALA A 149 0.40 20.27 2.63
CA ALA A 149 1.65 20.93 2.29
C ALA A 149 2.64 20.93 3.46
N HIS A 150 2.15 21.17 4.67
CA HIS A 150 2.98 21.13 5.88
C HIS A 150 3.56 19.73 6.14
N CYS A 151 2.77 18.67 5.96
CA CYS A 151 3.26 17.29 6.04
C CYS A 151 4.37 17.02 5.00
N SER A 152 4.21 17.51 3.78
CA SER A 152 5.22 17.42 2.72
C SER A 152 6.48 18.22 3.08
N ALA A 153 6.34 19.47 3.52
CA ALA A 153 7.45 20.36 3.85
C ALA A 153 8.32 19.83 4.99
N ARG A 154 7.72 19.12 5.96
CA ARG A 154 8.46 18.47 7.06
C ARG A 154 9.25 17.23 6.63
N GLY A 155 9.14 16.81 5.37
CA GLY A 155 9.82 15.62 4.87
C GLY A 155 9.38 14.32 5.55
N LEU A 156 8.17 14.28 6.13
CA LEU A 156 7.66 13.10 6.84
C LEU A 156 7.36 11.95 5.86
N LEU A 157 6.97 12.27 4.63
CA LEU A 157 6.66 11.30 3.59
C LEU A 157 7.84 11.13 2.63
N PRO A 158 8.22 9.89 2.31
CA PRO A 158 9.09 9.61 1.17
C PRO A 158 8.44 10.10 -0.15
N PRO A 159 9.24 10.51 -1.14
CA PRO A 159 8.73 11.17 -2.36
C PRO A 159 7.87 10.28 -3.27
N ASP A 160 7.88 8.98 -3.03
CA ASP A 160 7.16 7.94 -3.76
C ASP A 160 5.99 7.33 -2.98
N VAL A 161 5.68 7.88 -1.79
CA VAL A 161 4.58 7.43 -0.92
C VAL A 161 3.45 8.44 -0.94
N GLY A 162 2.24 7.97 -1.30
CA GLY A 162 1.03 8.79 -1.31
C GLY A 162 0.36 8.86 0.07
N LEU A 163 -0.38 9.92 0.30
CA LEU A 163 -1.22 10.08 1.49
C LEU A 163 -2.62 10.51 1.07
N LEU A 164 -3.64 9.84 1.57
CA LEU A 164 -5.04 10.21 1.38
C LEU A 164 -5.74 10.28 2.73
N VAL A 165 -6.51 11.34 2.91
CA VAL A 165 -7.45 11.52 4.03
C VAL A 165 -8.85 11.57 3.46
N HIS A 166 -9.72 10.67 3.91
CA HIS A 166 -11.10 10.62 3.44
C HIS A 166 -12.03 10.12 4.56
N GLY A 167 -12.91 10.98 5.03
CA GLY A 167 -13.76 10.70 6.19
C GLY A 167 -12.92 10.37 7.43
N PRO A 168 -13.20 9.29 8.16
CA PRO A 168 -12.41 8.88 9.32
C PRO A 168 -11.12 8.14 8.93
N HIS A 169 -10.81 7.97 7.66
CA HIS A 169 -9.73 7.12 7.18
C HIS A 169 -8.54 7.94 6.70
N VAL A 170 -7.35 7.49 7.11
CA VAL A 170 -6.07 7.97 6.60
C VAL A 170 -5.36 6.80 5.96
N THR A 171 -5.10 6.91 4.67
CA THR A 171 -4.46 5.86 3.86
C THR A 171 -3.08 6.31 3.42
N VAL A 172 -2.06 5.51 3.69
CA VAL A 172 -0.71 5.66 3.17
C VAL A 172 -0.53 4.65 2.03
N ASP A 173 -0.29 5.17 0.82
CA ASP A 173 -0.03 4.39 -0.38
C ASP A 173 1.48 4.23 -0.58
N PHE A 174 2.00 3.04 -0.33
CA PHE A 174 3.41 2.69 -0.54
C PHE A 174 3.58 1.58 -1.60
N SER A 175 2.71 1.59 -2.61
CA SER A 175 2.64 0.56 -3.67
C SER A 175 3.93 0.44 -4.50
N THR A 176 4.75 1.48 -4.53
CA THR A 176 6.07 1.50 -5.18
C THR A 176 7.16 0.78 -4.39
N ARG A 177 6.88 0.43 -3.12
CA ARG A 177 7.84 -0.12 -2.16
C ARG A 177 7.60 -1.60 -1.89
N PRO A 178 8.59 -2.33 -1.36
CA PRO A 178 8.41 -3.70 -0.93
C PRO A 178 7.27 -3.84 0.10
N PHE A 179 6.55 -4.96 0.03
CA PHE A 179 5.58 -5.33 1.06
C PHE A 179 6.25 -6.29 2.05
N ASP A 180 7.01 -5.74 2.96
CA ASP A 180 7.75 -6.48 3.98
C ASP A 180 7.65 -5.82 5.36
N ALA A 181 8.16 -6.50 6.37
CA ALA A 181 8.10 -6.09 7.77
C ALA A 181 8.76 -4.72 8.01
N VAL A 182 9.90 -4.46 7.37
CA VAL A 182 10.69 -3.23 7.57
C VAL A 182 9.95 -2.03 7.02
N GLU A 183 9.41 -2.17 5.80
CA GLU A 183 8.70 -1.07 5.16
C GLU A 183 7.35 -0.82 5.83
N ILE A 184 6.64 -1.86 6.26
CA ILE A 184 5.39 -1.70 7.02
C ILE A 184 5.65 -0.98 8.35
N ASP A 185 6.70 -1.35 9.11
CA ASP A 185 7.09 -0.63 10.34
C ASP A 185 7.37 0.85 10.07
N ARG A 186 8.07 1.13 8.97
CA ARG A 186 8.35 2.50 8.54
C ARG A 186 7.07 3.28 8.26
N MET A 187 6.12 2.70 7.54
CA MET A 187 4.83 3.33 7.24
C MET A 187 3.99 3.54 8.50
N LEU A 188 4.05 2.62 9.46
CA LEU A 188 3.39 2.80 10.77
C LEU A 188 3.95 3.99 11.55
N VAL A 189 5.27 4.17 11.56
CA VAL A 189 5.92 5.33 12.20
C VAL A 189 5.50 6.63 11.49
N ILE A 190 5.54 6.66 10.17
CA ILE A 190 5.14 7.81 9.36
C ILE A 190 3.68 8.18 9.64
N ALA A 191 2.76 7.22 9.61
CA ALA A 191 1.36 7.44 9.92
C ALA A 191 1.18 8.04 11.33
N GLY A 192 1.88 7.49 12.33
CA GLY A 192 1.86 8.01 13.70
C GLY A 192 2.35 9.45 13.83
N GLN A 193 3.30 9.88 13.00
CA GLN A 193 3.82 11.25 12.98
C GLN A 193 2.90 12.23 12.25
N ILE A 194 2.17 11.76 11.24
CA ILE A 194 1.30 12.59 10.41
C ILE A 194 -0.07 12.81 11.06
N LEU A 195 -0.65 11.77 11.64
CA LEU A 195 -2.01 11.78 12.17
C LEU A 195 -2.32 12.95 13.12
N PRO A 196 -1.45 13.34 14.07
CA PRO A 196 -1.72 14.47 14.97
C PRO A 196 -1.80 15.84 14.26
N GLY A 197 -1.16 15.97 13.11
CA GLY A 197 -1.12 17.24 12.33
C GLY A 197 -2.27 17.39 11.33
N LEU A 198 -3.11 16.37 11.16
CA LEU A 198 -4.22 16.43 10.22
C LEU A 198 -5.45 17.09 10.86
N PRO A 199 -6.12 18.05 10.18
CA PRO A 199 -7.28 18.73 10.72
C PRO A 199 -8.46 17.75 10.89
N ALA A 200 -9.09 17.80 12.05
CA ALA A 200 -10.42 17.20 12.26
C ALA A 200 -11.50 18.16 11.71
N VAL A 201 -12.63 17.59 11.30
CA VAL A 201 -13.83 18.38 10.92
C VAL A 201 -14.52 18.87 12.18
#